data_5434aa478b8d17ee20c3a36d53d19ffa
#
_entry.id   5434aa478b8d17ee20c3a36d53d19ffa
#
_cell.length_a   1.000
_cell.length_b   1.000
_cell.length_c   1.000
_cell.angle_alpha   90.00
_cell.angle_beta   90.00
_cell.angle_gamma   90.00
#
_symmetry.space_group_name_H-M   'P 1'
#
loop_
_entity.id
_entity.type
_entity.pdbx_description
1 polymer ?
#
loop_
_entity_poly.entity_id
_entity_poly.type
_entity_poly.pdbx_seq_one_letter_code
_entity_poly.pdbx_strand_id
1 'polypeptide(L)'
;VIINELMNESILVEGNSVPNAGAVGRREVMVEISREKYVALGLALSQGLVKFTVVNLHGEIIHEETFKLPEILTPEYFAETIGRQIQLKIASYGYSENFIIGIGITVCGVVDFANGIILDSDGIWEEKNVPIVKMFRKQFSFPVIAANNVRSYANAYAFLQHDSQLQNMLFIRNEATMGVSLILNGQFYGGDRNLAAGIAHFTVVPNGRKCHCGKRGCLDTIASQDGMMASLRTHFGEETTPLLYEKVGGDFSRVTFSMFVDAAYAGDSGAAE
;
A
#
# COMPACT_ATOMS: atom_id res chain seq x y z
N VAL A 1 -37.94 4.60 -4.29
CA VAL A 1 -37.68 5.37 -3.05
C VAL A 1 -36.20 5.46 -2.82
N ILE A 2 -35.45 4.37 -2.61
CA ILE A 2 -34.02 4.39 -2.28
C ILE A 2 -33.15 5.12 -3.32
N ILE A 3 -33.35 4.86 -4.62
CA ILE A 3 -32.57 5.54 -5.69
C ILE A 3 -32.77 7.05 -5.63
N ASN A 4 -34.01 7.52 -5.44
CA ASN A 4 -34.28 8.96 -5.36
C ASN A 4 -33.65 9.60 -4.09
N GLU A 5 -33.60 8.89 -2.98
CA GLU A 5 -32.90 9.36 -1.78
C GLU A 5 -31.40 9.50 -2.04
N LEU A 6 -30.78 8.47 -2.62
CA LEU A 6 -29.35 8.51 -2.97
C LEU A 6 -29.02 9.58 -4.03
N MET A 7 -29.92 9.84 -4.96
CA MET A 7 -29.80 10.96 -5.92
C MET A 7 -29.92 12.32 -5.24
N ASN A 8 -30.88 12.47 -4.32
CA ASN A 8 -31.04 13.71 -3.54
C ASN A 8 -29.81 13.98 -2.66
N GLU A 9 -29.21 12.94 -2.12
CA GLU A 9 -27.96 13.02 -1.40
C GLU A 9 -26.73 13.13 -2.32
N SER A 10 -26.91 13.15 -3.65
CA SER A 10 -25.86 13.19 -4.67
C SER A 10 -24.81 12.07 -4.51
N ILE A 11 -25.21 10.93 -3.97
CA ILE A 11 -24.40 9.69 -3.96
C ILE A 11 -24.51 9.03 -5.34
N LEU A 12 -25.72 9.07 -5.93
CA LEU A 12 -25.95 8.67 -7.31
C LEU A 12 -26.21 9.89 -8.18
N VAL A 13 -25.81 9.79 -9.45
CA VAL A 13 -26.08 10.77 -10.51
C VAL A 13 -26.67 10.05 -11.73
N GLU A 14 -27.40 10.78 -12.56
CA GLU A 14 -27.83 10.26 -13.85
C GLU A 14 -26.61 10.06 -14.76
N GLY A 15 -26.41 8.84 -15.20
CA GLY A 15 -25.39 8.48 -16.18
C GLY A 15 -25.89 8.61 -17.62
N ASN A 16 -25.04 8.18 -18.57
CA ASN A 16 -25.40 8.20 -19.98
C ASN A 16 -26.58 7.27 -20.29
N SER A 17 -27.62 7.79 -20.94
CA SER A 17 -28.74 6.99 -21.42
C SER A 17 -28.27 6.00 -22.51
N VAL A 18 -28.54 4.71 -22.32
CA VAL A 18 -28.31 3.69 -23.37
C VAL A 18 -29.40 3.84 -24.44
N PRO A 19 -29.06 4.02 -25.74
CA PRO A 19 -30.05 4.00 -26.79
C PRO A 19 -30.68 2.62 -26.87
N ASN A 20 -31.96 2.50 -26.57
CA ASN A 20 -32.72 1.28 -26.80
C ASN A 20 -32.90 1.10 -28.32
N ALA A 21 -32.06 0.27 -28.94
CA ALA A 21 -32.22 -0.07 -30.34
C ALA A 21 -33.48 -0.97 -30.49
N GLY A 22 -34.61 -0.35 -30.81
CA GLY A 22 -35.81 -1.06 -31.24
C GLY A 22 -36.94 -1.29 -30.22
N ALA A 23 -36.85 -0.82 -29.00
CA ALA A 23 -37.95 -0.93 -28.04
C ALA A 23 -38.80 0.36 -27.98
N VAL A 24 -40.11 0.23 -28.10
CA VAL A 24 -41.08 1.30 -27.87
C VAL A 24 -41.32 1.39 -26.35
N GLY A 25 -40.77 2.43 -25.71
CA GLY A 25 -40.94 2.62 -24.26
C GLY A 25 -40.19 3.86 -23.76
N ARG A 26 -40.34 4.15 -22.48
CA ARG A 26 -39.58 5.19 -21.78
C ARG A 26 -38.08 4.82 -21.80
N ARG A 27 -37.21 5.77 -22.17
CA ARG A 27 -35.74 5.57 -22.14
C ARG A 27 -35.31 5.15 -20.74
N GLU A 28 -34.50 4.09 -20.67
CA GLU A 28 -33.84 3.73 -19.43
C GLU A 28 -32.78 4.77 -19.09
N VAL A 29 -32.86 5.29 -17.89
CA VAL A 29 -31.87 6.22 -17.35
C VAL A 29 -30.93 5.39 -16.50
N MET A 30 -29.68 5.29 -16.90
CA MET A 30 -28.63 4.68 -16.08
C MET A 30 -28.33 5.59 -14.90
N VAL A 31 -28.06 5.00 -13.76
CA VAL A 31 -27.56 5.73 -12.58
C VAL A 31 -26.16 5.23 -12.26
N GLU A 32 -25.27 6.15 -11.91
CA GLU A 32 -23.90 5.83 -11.51
C GLU A 32 -23.53 6.54 -10.20
N ILE A 33 -22.50 6.05 -9.53
CA ILE A 33 -21.99 6.66 -8.30
C ILE A 33 -21.36 8.01 -8.67
N SER A 34 -21.65 9.05 -7.88
CA SER A 34 -21.04 10.39 -8.06
C SER A 34 -19.54 10.34 -7.88
N ARG A 35 -18.82 10.99 -8.81
CA ARG A 35 -17.35 11.11 -8.76
C ARG A 35 -16.86 12.30 -7.92
N GLU A 36 -17.74 13.24 -7.62
CA GLU A 36 -17.31 14.57 -7.17
C GLU A 36 -17.58 14.82 -5.68
N LYS A 37 -18.67 14.27 -5.13
CA LYS A 37 -19.15 14.71 -3.83
C LYS A 37 -18.45 14.05 -2.65
N TYR A 38 -18.31 12.73 -2.68
CA TYR A 38 -17.77 11.95 -1.58
C TYR A 38 -16.36 11.50 -1.89
N VAL A 39 -15.47 11.65 -0.92
CA VAL A 39 -14.06 11.28 -1.03
C VAL A 39 -13.59 10.48 0.17
N ALA A 40 -12.59 9.65 -0.05
CA ALA A 40 -11.79 9.01 0.99
C ALA A 40 -10.40 9.62 1.01
N LEU A 41 -9.77 9.61 2.17
CA LEU A 41 -8.40 10.06 2.36
C LEU A 41 -7.47 8.89 2.60
N GLY A 42 -6.29 8.93 2.02
CA GLY A 42 -5.23 7.95 2.23
C GLY A 42 -3.96 8.59 2.77
N LEU A 43 -3.36 7.97 3.78
CA LEU A 43 -2.03 8.29 4.27
C LEU A 43 -1.15 7.05 4.18
N ALA A 44 -0.08 7.12 3.39
CA ALA A 44 0.93 6.07 3.35
C ALA A 44 2.22 6.58 4.00
N LEU A 45 2.57 5.96 5.13
CA LEU A 45 3.76 6.29 5.90
C LEU A 45 4.94 5.42 5.44
N SER A 46 6.06 6.07 5.19
CA SER A 46 7.35 5.44 4.97
C SER A 46 8.44 6.23 5.72
N GLN A 47 9.65 5.71 5.78
CA GLN A 47 10.75 6.44 6.40
C GLN A 47 10.98 7.78 5.69
N GLY A 48 10.92 8.86 6.47
CA GLY A 48 11.14 10.23 6.00
C GLY A 48 10.04 10.87 5.16
N LEU A 49 8.98 10.14 4.80
CA LEU A 49 7.94 10.63 3.90
C LEU A 49 6.53 10.17 4.31
N VAL A 50 5.54 11.04 4.07
CA VAL A 50 4.11 10.67 4.08
C VAL A 50 3.51 11.06 2.74
N LYS A 51 2.91 10.09 2.06
CA LYS A 51 2.09 10.34 0.89
C LYS A 51 0.64 10.51 1.35
N PHE A 52 0.03 11.63 1.00
CA PHE A 52 -1.38 11.92 1.22
C PHE A 52 -2.13 11.88 -0.10
N THR A 53 -3.27 11.21 -0.13
CA THR A 53 -4.11 11.10 -1.32
C THR A 53 -5.56 11.40 -0.98
N VAL A 54 -6.28 11.99 -1.94
CA VAL A 54 -7.73 12.10 -1.93
C VAL A 54 -8.27 11.25 -3.08
N VAL A 55 -9.19 10.37 -2.78
CA VAL A 55 -9.72 9.37 -3.73
C VAL A 55 -11.23 9.49 -3.78
N ASN A 56 -11.83 9.47 -4.98
CA ASN A 56 -13.28 9.46 -5.15
C ASN A 56 -13.88 8.05 -4.95
N LEU A 57 -15.21 7.94 -5.01
CA LEU A 57 -15.92 6.66 -4.83
C LEU A 57 -15.68 5.65 -5.98
N HIS A 58 -15.06 6.07 -7.09
CA HIS A 58 -14.63 5.20 -8.18
C HIS A 58 -13.21 4.64 -7.98
N GLY A 59 -12.50 5.06 -6.91
CA GLY A 59 -11.12 4.69 -6.66
C GLY A 59 -10.08 5.53 -7.45
N GLU A 60 -10.50 6.62 -8.08
CA GLU A 60 -9.62 7.52 -8.81
C GLU A 60 -8.95 8.50 -7.83
N ILE A 61 -7.63 8.65 -7.93
CA ILE A 61 -6.87 9.63 -7.14
C ILE A 61 -7.13 11.02 -7.73
N ILE A 62 -7.74 11.91 -6.95
CA ILE A 62 -8.07 13.27 -7.36
C ILE A 62 -6.95 14.23 -6.96
N HIS A 63 -6.38 14.06 -5.77
CA HIS A 63 -5.26 14.84 -5.27
C HIS A 63 -4.21 13.93 -4.64
N GLU A 64 -2.95 14.28 -4.86
CA GLU A 64 -1.81 13.61 -4.25
C GLU A 64 -0.80 14.65 -3.78
N GLU A 65 -0.31 14.46 -2.55
CA GLU A 65 0.71 15.30 -1.93
C GLU A 65 1.73 14.43 -1.21
N THR A 66 2.94 14.94 -1.10
CA THR A 66 3.99 14.27 -0.32
C THR A 66 4.55 15.23 0.72
N PHE A 67 4.50 14.83 1.98
CA PHE A 67 5.08 15.57 3.10
C PHE A 67 6.39 14.92 3.52
N LYS A 68 7.43 15.73 3.72
CA LYS A 68 8.68 15.27 4.34
C LYS A 68 8.51 15.21 5.85
N LEU A 69 8.99 14.14 6.46
CA LEU A 69 9.04 13.95 7.89
C LEU A 69 10.43 14.33 8.42
N PRO A 70 10.55 14.84 9.66
CA PRO A 70 11.83 15.06 10.31
C PRO A 70 12.55 13.74 10.60
N GLU A 71 13.87 13.79 10.77
CA GLU A 71 14.67 12.60 11.13
C GLU A 71 14.27 12.00 12.48
N ILE A 72 13.90 12.85 13.45
CA ILE A 72 13.37 12.42 14.73
C ILE A 72 11.87 12.67 14.72
N LEU A 73 11.11 11.60 14.71
CA LEU A 73 9.67 11.62 14.62
C LEU A 73 9.05 10.90 15.82
N THR A 74 8.22 11.61 16.60
CA THR A 74 7.35 10.99 17.59
C THR A 74 5.93 10.80 17.03
N PRO A 75 5.17 9.80 17.50
CA PRO A 75 3.78 9.61 17.09
C PRO A 75 2.89 10.83 17.34
N GLU A 76 3.12 11.54 18.45
CA GLU A 76 2.37 12.75 18.83
C GLU A 76 2.63 13.88 17.82
N TYR A 77 3.91 14.17 17.56
CA TYR A 77 4.29 15.18 16.58
C TYR A 77 3.74 14.84 15.18
N PHE A 78 3.82 13.57 14.79
CA PHE A 78 3.26 13.09 13.53
C PHE A 78 1.76 13.36 13.47
N ALA A 79 1.00 12.89 14.46
CA ALA A 79 -0.46 13.03 14.45
C ALA A 79 -0.89 14.51 14.44
N GLU A 80 -0.24 15.37 15.22
CA GLU A 80 -0.57 16.80 15.28
C GLU A 80 -0.19 17.55 14.00
N THR A 81 1.05 17.33 13.51
CA THR A 81 1.56 18.08 12.36
C THR A 81 0.90 17.65 11.08
N ILE A 82 0.82 16.33 10.83
CA ILE A 82 0.20 15.80 9.61
C ILE A 82 -1.32 16.00 9.67
N GLY A 83 -1.95 15.82 10.83
CA GLY A 83 -3.38 16.11 10.99
C GLY A 83 -3.71 17.55 10.61
N ARG A 84 -2.93 18.54 11.06
CA ARG A 84 -3.10 19.95 10.68
C ARG A 84 -2.88 20.17 9.17
N GLN A 85 -1.86 19.55 8.57
CA GLN A 85 -1.63 19.66 7.12
C GLN A 85 -2.81 19.10 6.32
N ILE A 86 -3.38 17.97 6.74
CA ILE A 86 -4.56 17.38 6.11
C ILE A 86 -5.75 18.35 6.20
N GLN A 87 -6.03 18.95 7.36
CA GLN A 87 -7.12 19.92 7.53
C GLN A 87 -6.97 21.10 6.57
N LEU A 88 -5.75 21.66 6.45
CA LEU A 88 -5.47 22.76 5.52
C LEU A 88 -5.68 22.35 4.06
N LYS A 89 -5.26 21.13 3.68
CA LYS A 89 -5.43 20.61 2.32
C LYS A 89 -6.90 20.35 2.00
N ILE A 90 -7.64 19.68 2.88
CA ILE A 90 -9.08 19.47 2.74
C ILE A 90 -9.79 20.81 2.50
N ALA A 91 -9.52 21.81 3.32
CA ALA A 91 -10.09 23.14 3.17
C ALA A 91 -9.70 23.81 1.83
N SER A 92 -8.42 23.70 1.43
CA SER A 92 -7.94 24.30 0.17
C SER A 92 -8.54 23.64 -1.08
N TYR A 93 -8.90 22.36 -1.01
CA TYR A 93 -9.58 21.62 -2.07
C TYR A 93 -11.10 21.84 -2.07
N GLY A 94 -11.64 22.56 -1.07
CA GLY A 94 -13.05 22.87 -0.97
C GLY A 94 -13.92 21.75 -0.40
N TYR A 95 -13.32 20.71 0.20
CA TYR A 95 -14.09 19.63 0.82
C TYR A 95 -14.57 20.01 2.23
N SER A 96 -15.81 19.65 2.54
CA SER A 96 -16.34 19.63 3.90
C SER A 96 -16.15 18.25 4.51
N GLU A 97 -15.87 18.16 5.80
CA GLU A 97 -15.73 16.88 6.53
C GLU A 97 -16.94 15.96 6.36
N ASN A 98 -18.14 16.52 6.18
CA ASN A 98 -19.37 15.76 5.96
C ASN A 98 -19.36 14.91 4.68
N PHE A 99 -18.49 15.24 3.73
CA PHE A 99 -18.34 14.49 2.47
C PHE A 99 -17.10 13.60 2.45
N ILE A 100 -16.37 13.53 3.57
CA ILE A 100 -15.23 12.63 3.73
C ILE A 100 -15.72 11.35 4.39
N ILE A 101 -15.68 10.24 3.65
CA ILE A 101 -16.13 8.94 4.16
C ILE A 101 -15.18 8.33 5.20
N GLY A 102 -13.93 8.76 5.20
CA GLY A 102 -12.94 8.34 6.18
C GLY A 102 -11.51 8.53 5.71
N ILE A 103 -10.58 8.24 6.60
CA ILE A 103 -9.15 8.21 6.33
C ILE A 103 -8.54 6.85 6.65
N GLY A 104 -7.80 6.29 5.69
CA GLY A 104 -7.00 5.09 5.84
C GLY A 104 -5.53 5.44 6.03
N ILE A 105 -4.93 4.97 7.13
CA ILE A 105 -3.51 5.15 7.43
C ILE A 105 -2.79 3.83 7.19
N THR A 106 -1.78 3.82 6.32
CA THR A 106 -0.96 2.65 6.05
C THR A 106 0.47 2.85 6.53
N VAL A 107 1.05 1.81 7.10
CA VAL A 107 2.41 1.82 7.63
C VAL A 107 3.10 0.50 7.38
N CYS A 108 4.42 0.51 7.21
CA CYS A 108 5.23 -0.69 7.31
C CYS A 108 5.21 -1.21 8.77
N GLY A 109 5.41 -2.52 8.96
CA GLY A 109 5.47 -3.12 10.29
C GLY A 109 4.18 -3.82 10.69
N VAL A 110 3.91 -3.90 12.00
CA VAL A 110 2.82 -4.70 12.56
C VAL A 110 1.71 -3.79 13.08
N VAL A 111 0.49 -4.03 12.62
CA VAL A 111 -0.69 -3.24 12.98
C VAL A 111 -1.79 -4.13 13.53
N ASP A 112 -2.28 -3.79 14.71
CA ASP A 112 -3.55 -4.29 15.22
C ASP A 112 -4.67 -3.48 14.59
N PHE A 113 -5.21 -4.02 13.51
CA PHE A 113 -6.26 -3.37 12.73
C PHE A 113 -7.55 -3.18 13.54
N ALA A 114 -7.90 -4.16 14.39
CA ALA A 114 -9.15 -4.13 15.14
C ALA A 114 -9.17 -2.98 16.17
N ASN A 115 -8.03 -2.73 16.81
CA ASN A 115 -7.88 -1.69 17.83
C ASN A 115 -7.27 -0.39 17.29
N GLY A 116 -6.80 -0.36 16.04
CA GLY A 116 -6.19 0.80 15.41
C GLY A 116 -4.85 1.21 16.04
N ILE A 117 -4.06 0.20 16.43
CA ILE A 117 -2.78 0.36 17.13
C ILE A 117 -1.65 -0.09 16.20
N ILE A 118 -0.64 0.76 16.00
CA ILE A 118 0.61 0.37 15.37
C ILE A 118 1.48 -0.27 16.45
N LEU A 119 1.60 -1.58 16.40
CA LEU A 119 2.39 -2.37 17.37
C LEU A 119 3.89 -2.14 17.17
N ASP A 120 4.32 -2.05 15.91
CA ASP A 120 5.69 -1.76 15.48
C ASP A 120 5.65 -1.08 14.12
N SER A 121 6.38 0.02 13.95
CA SER A 121 6.37 0.85 12.72
C SER A 121 7.52 0.56 11.77
N ASP A 122 8.32 -0.47 12.03
CA ASP A 122 9.51 -0.82 11.23
C ASP A 122 10.46 0.37 11.01
N GLY A 123 10.77 1.07 12.11
CA GLY A 123 11.76 2.14 12.14
C GLY A 123 11.27 3.53 11.73
N ILE A 124 9.96 3.77 11.62
CA ILE A 124 9.41 5.13 11.43
C ILE A 124 9.56 5.93 12.71
N TRP A 125 9.29 5.32 13.86
CA TRP A 125 9.54 5.83 15.21
C TRP A 125 9.94 4.69 16.17
N GLU A 126 10.48 5.03 17.33
CA GLU A 126 10.96 4.04 18.32
C GLU A 126 9.82 3.47 19.17
N GLU A 127 8.75 4.24 19.38
CA GLU A 127 7.64 3.86 20.22
C GLU A 127 6.87 2.68 19.66
N LYS A 128 6.45 1.80 20.56
CA LYS A 128 5.62 0.64 20.28
C LYS A 128 4.20 0.82 20.78
N ASN A 129 3.26 0.08 20.22
CA ASN A 129 1.85 0.08 20.62
C ASN A 129 1.19 1.48 20.51
N VAL A 130 1.48 2.20 19.45
CA VAL A 130 1.00 3.56 19.20
C VAL A 130 -0.47 3.53 18.80
N PRO A 131 -1.39 4.15 19.57
CA PRO A 131 -2.83 4.16 19.28
C PRO A 131 -3.19 5.21 18.23
N ILE A 132 -2.64 5.04 17.02
CA ILE A 132 -2.68 6.05 15.95
C ILE A 132 -4.11 6.47 15.57
N VAL A 133 -5.05 5.52 15.51
CA VAL A 133 -6.45 5.80 15.20
C VAL A 133 -7.07 6.71 16.26
N LYS A 134 -6.79 6.45 17.55
CA LYS A 134 -7.27 7.30 18.65
C LYS A 134 -6.67 8.71 18.58
N MET A 135 -5.44 8.85 18.15
CA MET A 135 -4.77 10.15 18.02
C MET A 135 -5.39 10.98 16.89
N PHE A 136 -5.66 10.39 15.73
CA PHE A 136 -6.31 11.08 14.62
C PHE A 136 -7.79 11.37 14.88
N ARG A 137 -8.52 10.50 15.56
CA ARG A 137 -9.93 10.74 15.96
C ARG A 137 -10.12 11.92 16.90
N LYS A 138 -9.07 12.44 17.53
CA LYS A 138 -9.14 13.69 18.29
C LYS A 138 -9.25 14.94 17.40
N GLN A 139 -8.88 14.83 16.13
CA GLN A 139 -8.78 15.94 15.19
C GLN A 139 -9.84 15.91 14.10
N PHE A 140 -10.42 14.74 13.82
CA PHE A 140 -11.35 14.52 12.72
C PHE A 140 -12.64 13.87 13.19
N SER A 141 -13.77 14.31 12.60
CA SER A 141 -15.10 13.75 12.91
C SER A 141 -15.42 12.50 12.10
N PHE A 142 -14.75 12.28 10.96
CA PHE A 142 -14.94 11.13 10.10
C PHE A 142 -14.16 9.88 10.57
N PRO A 143 -14.56 8.67 10.10
CA PRO A 143 -13.89 7.41 10.46
C PRO A 143 -12.40 7.40 10.14
N VAL A 144 -11.63 6.82 11.05
CA VAL A 144 -10.17 6.60 10.90
C VAL A 144 -9.88 5.12 11.07
N ILE A 145 -9.11 4.54 10.15
CA ILE A 145 -8.60 3.17 10.22
C ILE A 145 -7.08 3.17 10.00
N ALA A 146 -6.40 2.16 10.54
CA ALA A 146 -4.98 1.94 10.29
C ALA A 146 -4.71 0.49 9.90
N ALA A 147 -3.82 0.27 8.95
CA ALA A 147 -3.49 -1.06 8.46
C ALA A 147 -2.00 -1.16 8.07
N ASN A 148 -1.50 -2.39 8.03
CA ASN A 148 -0.21 -2.66 7.37
C ASN A 148 -0.34 -2.37 5.87
N ASN A 149 0.72 -1.82 5.29
CA ASN A 149 0.75 -1.42 3.87
C ASN A 149 0.50 -2.61 2.92
N VAL A 150 1.09 -3.79 3.16
CA VAL A 150 0.90 -4.96 2.29
C VAL A 150 -0.54 -5.48 2.35
N ARG A 151 -1.15 -5.45 3.55
CA ARG A 151 -2.59 -5.74 3.72
C ARG A 151 -3.44 -4.76 2.91
N SER A 152 -3.08 -3.48 2.91
CA SER A 152 -3.81 -2.44 2.17
C SER A 152 -3.68 -2.64 0.66
N TYR A 153 -2.50 -2.99 0.15
CA TYR A 153 -2.31 -3.36 -1.27
C TYR A 153 -3.14 -4.58 -1.66
N ALA A 154 -3.11 -5.64 -0.84
CA ALA A 154 -3.91 -6.84 -1.09
C ALA A 154 -5.42 -6.54 -1.15
N ASN A 155 -5.89 -5.67 -0.25
CA ASN A 155 -7.28 -5.23 -0.22
C ASN A 155 -7.66 -4.40 -1.45
N ALA A 156 -6.81 -3.45 -1.83
CA ALA A 156 -7.01 -2.64 -3.03
C ALA A 156 -7.05 -3.51 -4.30
N TYR A 157 -6.13 -4.48 -4.40
CA TYR A 157 -6.11 -5.43 -5.51
C TYR A 157 -7.42 -6.24 -5.58
N ALA A 158 -7.84 -6.84 -4.47
CA ALA A 158 -9.09 -7.61 -4.42
C ALA A 158 -10.33 -6.76 -4.77
N PHE A 159 -10.35 -5.50 -4.32
CA PHE A 159 -11.44 -4.56 -4.60
C PHE A 159 -11.48 -4.17 -6.10
N LEU A 160 -10.33 -3.86 -6.69
CA LEU A 160 -10.25 -3.41 -8.10
C LEU A 160 -10.51 -4.52 -9.12
N GLN A 161 -10.22 -5.78 -8.77
CA GLN A 161 -10.47 -6.91 -9.69
C GLN A 161 -11.96 -7.23 -9.86
N HIS A 162 -12.84 -6.71 -9.00
CA HIS A 162 -14.27 -7.02 -9.01
C HIS A 162 -14.58 -8.54 -9.05
N ASP A 163 -13.60 -9.38 -8.72
CA ASP A 163 -13.75 -10.83 -8.79
C ASP A 163 -14.23 -11.38 -7.44
N SER A 164 -15.52 -11.66 -7.39
CA SER A 164 -16.15 -12.30 -6.22
C SER A 164 -15.60 -13.71 -5.92
N GLN A 165 -14.78 -14.27 -6.81
CA GLN A 165 -14.16 -15.59 -6.64
C GLN A 165 -12.82 -15.54 -5.90
N LEU A 166 -12.22 -14.36 -5.69
CA LEU A 166 -10.98 -14.20 -4.92
C LEU A 166 -11.21 -14.39 -3.40
N GLN A 167 -11.77 -15.56 -3.04
CA GLN A 167 -12.00 -15.92 -1.64
C GLN A 167 -10.72 -16.27 -0.89
N ASN A 168 -9.72 -16.82 -1.60
CA ASN A 168 -8.44 -17.21 -1.02
C ASN A 168 -7.31 -16.64 -1.86
N MET A 169 -6.46 -15.81 -1.27
CA MET A 169 -5.37 -15.13 -1.96
C MET A 169 -4.14 -15.00 -1.06
N LEU A 170 -3.00 -15.36 -1.61
CA LEU A 170 -1.70 -14.99 -1.07
C LEU A 170 -1.17 -13.82 -1.91
N PHE A 171 -1.12 -12.64 -1.32
CA PHE A 171 -0.57 -11.45 -1.96
C PHE A 171 0.89 -11.28 -1.51
N ILE A 172 1.81 -11.23 -2.47
CA ILE A 172 3.24 -11.02 -2.22
C ILE A 172 3.67 -9.72 -2.88
N ARG A 173 4.19 -8.80 -2.08
CA ARG A 173 4.87 -7.60 -2.56
C ARG A 173 6.37 -7.82 -2.44
N ASN A 174 7.07 -7.77 -3.57
CA ASN A 174 8.52 -7.89 -3.60
C ASN A 174 9.16 -6.56 -4.02
N GLU A 175 9.70 -5.87 -3.04
CA GLU A 175 10.44 -4.61 -3.20
C GLU A 175 11.76 -4.71 -2.41
N ALA A 176 12.31 -3.60 -1.90
CA ALA A 176 13.50 -3.60 -1.05
C ALA A 176 13.42 -4.68 0.05
N THR A 177 12.24 -4.81 0.65
CA THR A 177 11.87 -5.91 1.54
C THR A 177 10.64 -6.64 1.01
N MET A 178 10.48 -7.91 1.39
CA MET A 178 9.33 -8.72 1.00
C MET A 178 8.19 -8.56 2.00
N GLY A 179 7.01 -8.28 1.50
CA GLY A 179 5.79 -8.23 2.28
C GLY A 179 4.77 -9.26 1.80
N VAL A 180 4.03 -9.86 2.72
CA VAL A 180 3.02 -10.87 2.39
C VAL A 180 1.73 -10.61 3.15
N SER A 181 0.61 -10.83 2.47
CA SER A 181 -0.73 -10.79 3.07
C SER A 181 -1.54 -11.98 2.64
N LEU A 182 -2.32 -12.54 3.57
CA LEU A 182 -3.14 -13.72 3.35
C LEU A 182 -4.61 -13.36 3.52
N ILE A 183 -5.42 -13.69 2.52
CA ILE A 183 -6.88 -13.63 2.55
C ILE A 183 -7.39 -15.06 2.50
N LEU A 184 -8.25 -15.42 3.45
CA LEU A 184 -8.92 -16.72 3.52
C LEU A 184 -10.44 -16.49 3.68
N ASN A 185 -11.23 -17.15 2.86
CA ASN A 185 -12.70 -17.00 2.82
C ASN A 185 -13.15 -15.53 2.70
N GLY A 186 -12.46 -14.76 1.88
CA GLY A 186 -12.73 -13.33 1.68
C GLY A 186 -12.32 -12.42 2.83
N GLN A 187 -11.63 -12.95 3.86
CA GLN A 187 -11.21 -12.19 5.03
C GLN A 187 -9.70 -12.24 5.23
N PHE A 188 -9.13 -11.15 5.71
CA PHE A 188 -7.73 -11.12 6.09
C PHE A 188 -7.45 -12.05 7.24
N TYR A 189 -6.47 -12.91 7.04
CA TYR A 189 -5.98 -13.79 8.08
C TYR A 189 -4.72 -13.20 8.73
N GLY A 190 -4.87 -12.60 9.90
CA GLY A 190 -3.78 -12.02 10.71
C GLY A 190 -3.19 -12.99 11.72
N GLY A 191 -3.88 -14.10 12.04
CA GLY A 191 -3.57 -14.91 13.20
C GLY A 191 -3.74 -14.12 14.52
N ASP A 192 -3.48 -14.77 15.64
CA ASP A 192 -3.70 -14.17 16.97
C ASP A 192 -2.81 -12.95 17.26
N ARG A 193 -1.69 -12.79 16.56
CA ARG A 193 -0.72 -11.71 16.80
C ARG A 193 -0.57 -10.76 15.62
N ASN A 194 -1.47 -10.77 14.65
CA ASN A 194 -1.38 -10.00 13.40
C ASN A 194 -0.07 -10.25 12.60
N LEU A 195 0.57 -11.42 12.81
CA LEU A 195 1.83 -11.82 12.18
C LEU A 195 1.65 -12.99 11.20
N ALA A 196 0.42 -13.44 10.95
CA ALA A 196 0.16 -14.44 9.92
C ALA A 196 0.63 -13.92 8.57
N ALA A 197 1.08 -14.80 7.71
CA ALA A 197 1.73 -14.50 6.45
C ALA A 197 3.13 -13.85 6.56
N GLY A 198 3.75 -13.81 7.74
CA GLY A 198 5.14 -13.35 7.94
C GLY A 198 6.20 -14.29 7.34
N ILE A 199 5.93 -14.90 6.15
CA ILE A 199 6.83 -15.85 5.49
C ILE A 199 8.17 -15.24 5.09
N ALA A 200 8.22 -13.92 4.86
CA ALA A 200 9.44 -13.19 4.59
C ALA A 200 10.53 -13.44 5.65
N HIS A 201 10.12 -13.69 6.89
CA HIS A 201 11.04 -13.92 8.00
C HIS A 201 11.17 -15.40 8.42
N PHE A 202 10.74 -16.34 7.59
CA PHE A 202 11.09 -17.73 7.76
C PHE A 202 12.56 -17.95 7.46
N THR A 203 13.27 -18.66 8.34
CA THR A 203 14.67 -19.03 8.12
C THR A 203 14.73 -20.12 7.06
N VAL A 204 15.23 -19.77 5.87
CA VAL A 204 15.39 -20.68 4.73
C VAL A 204 16.86 -21.07 4.53
N VAL A 205 17.80 -20.24 5.01
CA VAL A 205 19.24 -20.56 5.02
C VAL A 205 19.77 -20.43 6.46
N PRO A 206 19.94 -21.54 7.18
CA PRO A 206 20.52 -21.51 8.51
C PRO A 206 21.87 -20.77 8.53
N ASN A 207 22.06 -19.88 9.50
CA ASN A 207 23.25 -19.03 9.63
C ASN A 207 23.54 -18.08 8.44
N GLY A 208 22.60 -17.89 7.55
CA GLY A 208 22.70 -16.98 6.42
C GLY A 208 22.82 -15.51 6.80
N ARG A 209 22.60 -14.60 5.84
CA ARG A 209 22.70 -13.15 6.06
C ARG A 209 21.81 -12.66 7.20
N LYS A 210 22.28 -11.64 7.94
CA LYS A 210 21.50 -11.03 9.02
C LYS A 210 20.29 -10.28 8.40
N CYS A 211 19.11 -10.54 8.92
CA CYS A 211 17.88 -9.86 8.57
C CYS A 211 17.63 -8.66 9.51
N HIS A 212 16.94 -7.63 9.03
CA HIS A 212 16.56 -6.48 9.87
C HIS A 212 15.66 -6.89 11.06
N CYS A 213 14.91 -7.99 10.95
CA CYS A 213 14.11 -8.56 12.04
C CYS A 213 14.96 -9.16 13.19
N GLY A 214 16.30 -9.11 13.10
CA GLY A 214 17.25 -9.62 14.09
C GLY A 214 17.65 -11.10 13.89
N LYS A 215 16.94 -11.89 13.10
CA LYS A 215 17.27 -13.29 12.74
C LYS A 215 18.31 -13.36 11.64
N ARG A 216 18.74 -14.59 11.31
CA ARG A 216 19.63 -14.88 10.20
C ARG A 216 18.98 -15.82 9.19
N GLY A 217 19.29 -15.60 7.90
CA GLY A 217 18.87 -16.48 6.81
C GLY A 217 17.38 -16.48 6.51
N CYS A 218 16.72 -15.35 6.79
CA CYS A 218 15.32 -15.16 6.42
C CYS A 218 15.15 -15.16 4.90
N LEU A 219 14.00 -15.63 4.42
CA LEU A 219 13.62 -15.57 3.00
C LEU A 219 13.81 -14.17 2.43
N ASP A 220 13.45 -13.12 3.17
CA ASP A 220 13.64 -11.73 2.82
C ASP A 220 15.10 -11.39 2.43
N THR A 221 16.09 -11.95 3.16
CA THR A 221 17.51 -11.70 2.86
C THR A 221 18.01 -12.34 1.54
N ILE A 222 17.17 -13.11 0.86
CA ILE A 222 17.51 -13.84 -0.36
C ILE A 222 16.58 -13.42 -1.49
N ALA A 223 15.28 -13.43 -1.26
CA ALA A 223 14.24 -13.29 -2.27
C ALA A 223 13.67 -11.87 -2.40
N SER A 224 13.96 -10.92 -1.49
CA SER A 224 13.65 -9.52 -1.71
C SER A 224 14.58 -8.89 -2.77
N GLN A 225 14.21 -7.73 -3.32
CA GLN A 225 15.10 -7.03 -4.27
C GLN A 225 16.48 -6.75 -3.64
N ASP A 226 16.51 -6.25 -2.39
CA ASP A 226 17.77 -6.02 -1.68
C ASP A 226 18.53 -7.33 -1.42
N GLY A 227 17.80 -8.39 -1.12
CA GLY A 227 18.35 -9.73 -0.94
C GLY A 227 19.01 -10.26 -2.20
N MET A 228 18.34 -10.16 -3.34
CA MET A 228 18.84 -10.57 -4.65
C MET A 228 20.03 -9.70 -5.08
N MET A 229 19.92 -8.37 -4.95
CA MET A 229 21.03 -7.44 -5.27
C MET A 229 22.27 -7.68 -4.40
N ALA A 230 22.08 -8.05 -3.13
CA ALA A 230 23.19 -8.41 -2.25
C ALA A 230 23.82 -9.77 -2.63
N SER A 231 23.05 -10.72 -3.17
CA SER A 231 23.58 -11.96 -3.75
C SER A 231 24.34 -11.67 -5.03
N LEU A 232 23.74 -10.94 -5.96
CA LEU A 232 24.35 -10.54 -7.22
C LEU A 232 25.71 -9.85 -6.99
N ARG A 233 25.81 -8.95 -6.01
CA ARG A 233 27.06 -8.27 -5.69
C ARG A 233 28.22 -9.22 -5.40
N THR A 234 27.96 -10.40 -4.83
CA THR A 234 29.00 -11.39 -4.51
C THR A 234 29.47 -12.18 -5.73
N HIS A 235 28.69 -12.18 -6.81
CA HIS A 235 28.97 -12.93 -8.03
C HIS A 235 29.17 -12.02 -9.25
N PHE A 236 29.05 -10.70 -9.09
CA PHE A 236 29.20 -9.75 -10.18
C PHE A 236 30.62 -9.73 -10.72
N GLY A 237 30.76 -9.97 -12.01
CA GLY A 237 32.06 -10.00 -12.70
C GLY A 237 31.93 -10.27 -14.19
N GLU A 238 33.02 -10.01 -14.93
CA GLU A 238 33.06 -10.17 -16.39
C GLU A 238 32.75 -11.61 -16.84
N GLU A 239 33.23 -12.61 -16.09
CA GLU A 239 33.02 -14.03 -16.43
C GLU A 239 31.68 -14.56 -15.89
N THR A 240 31.20 -14.03 -14.80
CA THR A 240 30.02 -14.53 -14.07
C THR A 240 28.73 -13.87 -14.51
N THR A 241 28.77 -12.56 -14.81
CA THR A 241 27.60 -11.77 -15.24
C THR A 241 27.94 -10.92 -16.45
N PRO A 242 28.36 -11.52 -17.59
CA PRO A 242 28.97 -10.81 -18.72
C PRO A 242 28.06 -9.72 -19.31
N LEU A 243 26.77 -10.00 -19.52
CA LEU A 243 25.85 -9.02 -20.11
C LEU A 243 25.64 -7.81 -19.19
N LEU A 244 25.48 -8.07 -17.90
CA LEU A 244 25.29 -7.03 -16.92
C LEU A 244 26.56 -6.24 -16.70
N TYR A 245 27.72 -6.91 -16.65
CA TYR A 245 29.03 -6.31 -16.48
C TYR A 245 29.35 -5.33 -17.62
N GLU A 246 29.16 -5.74 -18.88
CA GLU A 246 29.32 -4.89 -20.06
C GLU A 246 28.37 -3.69 -20.02
N LYS A 247 27.08 -3.91 -19.73
CA LYS A 247 26.05 -2.86 -19.67
C LYS A 247 26.38 -1.71 -18.72
N VAL A 248 27.06 -1.99 -17.60
CA VAL A 248 27.43 -0.98 -16.61
C VAL A 248 28.88 -0.55 -16.63
N GLY A 249 29.70 -1.14 -17.53
CA GLY A 249 31.12 -0.86 -17.66
C GLY A 249 31.95 -1.34 -16.47
N GLY A 250 31.57 -2.47 -15.86
CA GLY A 250 32.23 -3.08 -14.71
C GLY A 250 31.94 -2.40 -13.34
N ASP A 251 31.12 -1.37 -13.31
CA ASP A 251 30.81 -0.64 -12.07
C ASP A 251 29.47 -1.08 -11.48
N PHE A 252 29.53 -1.91 -10.42
CA PHE A 252 28.31 -2.40 -9.73
C PHE A 252 27.44 -1.29 -9.16
N SER A 253 27.99 -0.13 -8.83
CA SER A 253 27.20 0.98 -8.28
C SER A 253 26.14 1.51 -9.25
N ARG A 254 26.30 1.23 -10.54
CA ARG A 254 25.36 1.60 -11.61
C ARG A 254 24.29 0.54 -11.88
N VAL A 255 24.40 -0.64 -11.25
CA VAL A 255 23.42 -1.71 -11.43
C VAL A 255 22.13 -1.36 -10.71
N THR A 256 21.03 -1.38 -11.46
CA THR A 256 19.68 -1.29 -10.90
C THR A 256 19.02 -2.67 -10.89
N PHE A 257 17.99 -2.85 -10.05
CA PHE A 257 17.23 -4.11 -10.00
C PHE A 257 16.60 -4.44 -11.37
N SER A 258 16.11 -3.44 -12.10
CA SER A 258 15.57 -3.66 -13.46
C SER A 258 16.64 -4.19 -14.42
N MET A 259 17.86 -3.61 -14.40
CA MET A 259 18.97 -4.10 -15.24
C MET A 259 19.34 -5.55 -14.92
N PHE A 260 19.31 -5.92 -13.63
CA PHE A 260 19.55 -7.29 -13.18
C PHE A 260 18.50 -8.25 -13.75
N VAL A 261 17.22 -7.90 -13.61
CA VAL A 261 16.10 -8.71 -14.15
C VAL A 261 16.18 -8.84 -15.66
N ASP A 262 16.45 -7.74 -16.39
CA ASP A 262 16.61 -7.75 -17.84
C ASP A 262 17.78 -8.67 -18.28
N ALA A 263 18.92 -8.63 -17.55
CA ALA A 263 20.06 -9.48 -17.84
C ALA A 263 19.74 -10.97 -17.59
N ALA A 264 19.05 -11.28 -16.50
CA ALA A 264 18.60 -12.64 -16.22
C ALA A 264 17.70 -13.19 -17.33
N TYR A 265 16.72 -12.40 -17.80
CA TYR A 265 15.87 -12.79 -18.94
C TYR A 265 16.63 -12.89 -20.26
N ALA A 266 17.71 -12.13 -20.44
CA ALA A 266 18.58 -12.21 -21.62
C ALA A 266 19.54 -13.41 -21.59
N GLY A 267 19.54 -14.21 -20.52
CA GLY A 267 20.37 -15.41 -20.38
C GLY A 267 21.75 -15.17 -19.78
N ASP A 268 21.95 -14.06 -19.05
CA ASP A 268 23.13 -13.86 -18.22
C ASP A 268 23.12 -14.89 -17.09
N SER A 269 24.09 -15.82 -17.11
CA SER A 269 24.07 -17.00 -16.24
C SER A 269 24.09 -16.65 -14.76
N GLY A 270 24.97 -15.72 -14.35
CA GLY A 270 25.08 -15.33 -12.96
C GLY A 270 23.97 -14.38 -12.47
N ALA A 271 23.21 -13.79 -13.41
CA ALA A 271 22.00 -13.05 -13.08
C ALA A 271 20.78 -13.97 -12.97
N ALA A 272 20.81 -15.14 -13.60
CA ALA A 272 19.69 -16.10 -13.61
C ALA A 272 19.75 -17.12 -12.45
N GLU A 273 20.92 -17.33 -11.82
CA GLU A 273 21.11 -18.16 -10.62
C GLU A 273 20.70 -17.43 -9.33
#